data_a8494abed4d442134c5ca2e04e238aba
#
_entry.id   a8494abed4d442134c5ca2e04e238aba
#
_cell.length_a   1.000
_cell.length_b   1.000
_cell.length_c   1.000
_cell.angle_alpha   90.00
_cell.angle_beta   90.00
_cell.angle_gamma   90.00
#
_symmetry.space_group_name_H-M   'P 1'
#
loop_
_entity.id
_entity.type
_entity.pdbx_description
1 polymer ?
#
loop_
_entity_poly.entity_id
_entity_poly.type
_entity_poly.pdbx_seq_one_letter_code
_entity_poly.pdbx_strand_id
1 'polypeptide(L)' 'MEKKKFEAMLVLLVPQVIHLITKNYPYDEVTASKEFYESKVYSLLEQEDTKLWHLSALTLFNMFDEERKTGAFIFPEEA' A
#
# COMPACT_ATOMS: atom_id res chain seq x y z
N MET A 1 -15.78 -3.56 -10.31
CA MET A 1 -16.09 -2.55 -9.27
C MET A 1 -16.23 -1.19 -9.91
N GLU A 2 -17.15 -0.39 -9.40
CA GLU A 2 -17.30 0.97 -9.91
C GLU A 2 -16.08 1.80 -9.54
N LYS A 3 -15.70 2.69 -10.43
CA LYS A 3 -14.54 3.57 -10.22
C LYS A 3 -14.63 4.34 -8.91
N LYS A 4 -15.82 4.86 -8.58
CA LYS A 4 -16.01 5.61 -7.33
C LYS A 4 -15.79 4.76 -6.10
N LYS A 5 -16.22 3.51 -6.13
CA LYS A 5 -16.02 2.59 -5.01
C LYS A 5 -14.55 2.24 -4.86
N PHE A 6 -13.86 2.03 -5.98
CA PHE A 6 -12.44 1.76 -5.98
C PHE A 6 -11.66 2.94 -5.39
N GLU A 7 -11.98 4.16 -5.83
CA GLU A 7 -11.32 5.35 -5.29
C GLU A 7 -11.60 5.51 -3.80
N ALA A 8 -12.83 5.21 -3.36
CA ALA A 8 -13.17 5.29 -1.94
C ALA A 8 -12.36 4.29 -1.12
N MET A 9 -12.14 3.08 -1.67
CA MET A 9 -11.30 2.10 -0.98
C MET A 9 -9.87 2.60 -0.82
N LEU A 10 -9.31 3.22 -1.87
CA LEU A 10 -7.96 3.77 -1.78
C LEU A 10 -7.89 4.90 -0.75
N VAL A 11 -8.90 5.75 -0.70
CA VAL A 11 -8.95 6.85 0.27
C VAL A 11 -8.94 6.30 1.71
N LEU A 12 -9.54 5.13 1.93
CA LEU A 12 -9.55 4.50 3.25
C LEU A 12 -8.26 3.75 3.55
N LEU A 13 -7.71 3.06 2.55
CA LEU A 13 -6.54 2.20 2.76
C LEU A 13 -5.22 2.97 2.85
N VAL A 14 -5.02 3.92 1.95
CA VAL A 14 -3.72 4.61 1.84
C VAL A 14 -3.31 5.30 3.15
N PRO A 15 -4.19 6.07 3.81
CA PRO A 15 -3.79 6.69 5.08
C PRO A 15 -3.42 5.67 6.15
N GLN A 16 -4.09 4.52 6.16
CA GLN A 16 -3.79 3.48 7.14
C GLN A 16 -2.40 2.88 6.90
N VAL A 17 -2.04 2.65 5.65
CA VAL A 17 -0.70 2.14 5.32
C VAL A 17 0.36 3.17 5.67
N ILE A 18 0.13 4.43 5.34
CA ILE A 18 1.05 5.51 5.66
C ILE A 18 1.26 5.60 7.18
N HIS A 19 0.19 5.47 7.94
CA HIS A 19 0.28 5.48 9.40
C HIS A 19 1.17 4.33 9.92
N LEU A 20 1.03 3.14 9.34
CA LEU A 20 1.88 2.01 9.71
C LEU A 20 3.34 2.28 9.37
N ILE A 21 3.60 2.95 8.25
CA ILE A 21 4.96 3.32 7.88
C ILE A 21 5.55 4.28 8.90
N THR A 22 4.80 5.30 9.33
CA THR A 22 5.32 6.25 10.31
C THR A 22 5.60 5.60 11.66
N LYS A 23 4.88 4.53 11.99
CA LYS A 23 5.11 3.81 13.25
C LYS A 23 6.32 2.92 13.21
N ASN A 24 6.68 2.41 12.04
CA ASN A 24 7.72 1.40 11.90
C ASN A 24 9.02 1.92 11.28
N TYR A 25 8.98 3.09 10.68
CA TYR A 25 10.16 3.73 10.08
C TYR A 25 10.34 5.12 10.70
N PRO A 26 11.56 5.65 10.70
CA PRO A 26 11.81 6.99 11.22
C PRO A 26 11.43 8.08 10.21
N TYR A 27 10.25 7.95 9.65
CA TYR A 27 9.72 8.90 8.67
C TYR A 27 8.60 9.71 9.30
N ASP A 28 8.54 11.00 8.97
CA ASP A 28 7.36 11.78 9.27
C ASP A 28 6.27 11.44 8.24
N GLU A 29 5.08 12.00 8.42
CA GLU A 29 3.94 11.68 7.56
C GLU A 29 4.20 12.06 6.10
N VAL A 30 4.84 13.20 5.86
CA VAL A 30 5.13 13.66 4.50
C VAL A 30 6.11 12.72 3.81
N THR A 31 7.18 12.34 4.50
CA THR A 31 8.17 11.43 3.95
C THR A 31 7.57 10.04 3.73
N ALA A 32 6.79 9.56 4.69
CA ALA A 32 6.14 8.26 4.55
C ALA A 32 5.20 8.24 3.36
N SER A 33 4.43 9.30 3.17
CA SER A 33 3.52 9.42 2.02
C SER A 33 4.29 9.39 0.71
N LYS A 34 5.37 10.16 0.62
CA LYS A 34 6.18 10.21 -0.58
C LYS A 34 6.76 8.83 -0.91
N GLU A 35 7.35 8.17 0.09
CA GLU A 35 7.95 6.86 -0.12
C GLU A 35 6.91 5.84 -0.56
N PHE A 36 5.73 5.87 0.04
CA PHE A 36 4.67 4.95 -0.34
C PHE A 36 4.17 5.21 -1.76
N TYR A 37 3.94 6.47 -2.11
CA TYR A 37 3.44 6.81 -3.46
C TYR A 37 4.45 6.48 -4.55
N GLU A 38 5.73 6.44 -4.22
CA GLU A 38 6.78 6.09 -5.18
C GLU A 38 7.06 4.60 -5.22
N SER A 39 6.41 3.81 -4.38
CA SER A 39 6.66 2.38 -4.30
C SER A 39 5.94 1.61 -5.41
N LYS A 40 6.45 0.41 -5.69
CA LYS A 40 5.78 -0.51 -6.62
C LYS A 40 4.44 -0.97 -6.06
N VAL A 41 4.36 -1.10 -4.74
CA VAL A 41 3.11 -1.51 -4.09
C VAL A 41 2.01 -0.52 -4.43
N TYR A 42 2.27 0.77 -4.30
CA TYR A 42 1.27 1.77 -4.63
C TYR A 42 0.94 1.77 -6.12
N SER A 43 1.95 1.63 -6.96
CA SER A 43 1.76 1.59 -8.40
C SER A 43 0.79 0.47 -8.81
N LEU A 44 0.89 -0.67 -8.14
CA LEU A 44 -0.03 -1.78 -8.39
C LEU A 44 -1.36 -1.59 -7.69
N LEU A 45 -1.35 -1.02 -6.49
CA LEU A 45 -2.59 -0.79 -5.74
C LEU A 45 -3.55 0.12 -6.50
N GLU A 46 -3.04 1.12 -7.21
CA GLU A 46 -3.89 2.04 -7.96
C GLU A 46 -4.48 1.43 -9.23
N GLN A 47 -4.07 0.22 -9.59
CA GLN A 47 -4.65 -0.51 -10.71
C GLN A 47 -5.69 -1.49 -10.18
N GLU A 48 -6.94 -1.26 -10.54
CA GLU A 48 -8.04 -2.04 -9.99
C GLU A 48 -7.90 -3.54 -10.27
N ASP A 49 -7.40 -3.91 -11.42
CA ASP A 49 -7.31 -5.31 -11.82
C ASP A 49 -6.28 -6.12 -11.03
N THR A 50 -5.37 -5.47 -10.30
CA THR A 50 -4.45 -6.19 -9.42
C THR A 50 -5.16 -6.70 -8.17
N LYS A 51 -6.31 -6.12 -7.85
CA LYS A 51 -7.13 -6.47 -6.67
C LYS A 51 -6.41 -6.27 -5.34
N LEU A 52 -5.33 -5.51 -5.32
CA LEU A 52 -4.65 -5.21 -4.05
C LEU A 52 -5.52 -4.39 -3.12
N TRP A 53 -6.49 -3.66 -3.67
CA TRP A 53 -7.40 -2.83 -2.90
C TRP A 53 -8.25 -3.61 -1.90
N HIS A 54 -8.38 -4.93 -2.05
CA HIS A 54 -9.17 -5.73 -1.10
C HIS A 54 -8.33 -6.29 0.04
N LEU A 55 -7.03 -6.09 0.00
CA LEU A 55 -6.15 -6.55 1.08
C LEU A 55 -6.20 -5.57 2.24
N SER A 56 -5.82 -6.05 3.44
CA SER A 56 -5.78 -5.18 4.60
C SER A 56 -4.59 -4.22 4.51
N ALA A 57 -4.70 -3.11 5.25
CA ALA A 57 -3.60 -2.15 5.31
C ALA A 57 -2.32 -2.79 5.82
N LEU A 58 -2.43 -3.71 6.78
CA LEU A 58 -1.26 -4.41 7.31
C LEU A 58 -0.59 -5.24 6.23
N THR A 59 -1.36 -5.95 5.42
CA THR A 59 -0.80 -6.76 4.33
C THR A 59 -0.09 -5.87 3.31
N LEU A 60 -0.71 -4.74 2.96
CA LEU A 60 -0.08 -3.80 2.04
C LEU A 60 1.20 -3.21 2.63
N PHE A 61 1.19 -2.91 3.92
CA PHE A 61 2.40 -2.43 4.60
C PHE A 61 3.50 -3.50 4.55
N ASN A 62 3.16 -4.77 4.80
CA ASN A 62 4.13 -5.85 4.75
C ASN A 62 4.75 -5.98 3.36
N MET A 63 3.96 -5.81 2.30
CA MET A 63 4.48 -5.82 0.93
C MET A 63 5.43 -4.65 0.70
N PHE A 64 5.07 -3.47 1.19
CA PHE A 64 5.93 -2.29 1.09
C PHE A 64 7.24 -2.52 1.84
N ASP A 65 7.17 -3.06 3.04
CA ASP A 65 8.34 -3.33 3.87
C ASP A 65 9.28 -4.33 3.17
N GLU A 66 8.71 -5.38 2.59
CA GLU A 66 9.49 -6.37 1.85
C GLU A 66 10.16 -5.75 0.64
N GLU A 67 9.45 -4.92 -0.09
CA GLU A 67 10.02 -4.21 -1.23
C GLU A 67 11.20 -3.34 -0.81
N ARG A 68 11.09 -2.66 0.32
CA ARG A 68 12.16 -1.80 0.82
C ARG A 68 13.40 -2.61 1.22
N LYS A 69 13.21 -3.81 1.75
CA LYS A 69 14.31 -4.63 2.23
C LYS A 69 15.01 -5.41 1.12
N THR A 70 14.26 -5.88 0.14
CA THR A 70 14.78 -6.79 -0.89
C THR A 70 14.69 -6.24 -2.30
N GLY A 71 13.98 -5.15 -2.51
CA GLY A 71 13.74 -4.59 -3.83
C GLY A 71 12.60 -5.25 -4.58
N ALA A 72 11.95 -6.25 -3.99
CA ALA A 72 10.84 -6.97 -4.60
C ALA A 72 9.89 -7.46 -3.52
N PHE A 73 8.71 -7.88 -3.92
CA PHE A 73 7.74 -8.45 -2.99
C PHE A 73 6.96 -9.56 -3.70
N ILE A 74 6.38 -10.45 -2.90
CA ILE A 74 5.56 -11.55 -3.41
C ILE A 74 4.10 -11.20 -3.15
N PHE A 75 3.25 -11.36 -4.18
CA PHE A 75 1.82 -11.17 -3.99
C PHE A 75 1.30 -12.22 -3.00
N PRO A 76 0.51 -11.81 -2.00
CA PRO A 76 -0.09 -12.78 -1.10
C PRO A 76 -1.07 -13.64 -1.89
N GLU A 77 -1.12 -14.92 -1.56
CA GLU A 77 -2.09 -15.81 -2.18
C GLU A 77 -3.47 -15.43 -1.69
N GLU A 78 -4.42 -15.42 -2.61
CA GLU A 78 -5.80 -15.21 -2.24
C GLU A 78 -6.33 -16.48 -1.59
N ALA A 79 -6.84 -16.31 -0.43
CA ALA A 79 -7.50 -17.43 0.25
C ALA A 79 -8.89 -17.65 -0.30
#